data_bc40aa36f53d6f090a2b3a1fcb628fa2
#
_entry.id   bc40aa36f53d6f090a2b3a1fcb628fa2
#
_cell.length_a   1.000
_cell.length_b   1.000
_cell.length_c   1.000
_cell.angle_alpha   90.00
_cell.angle_beta   90.00
_cell.angle_gamma   90.00
#
_symmetry.space_group_name_H-M   'P 1'
#
loop_
_entity.id
_entity.type
_entity.pdbx_description
1 polymer ?
#
loop_
_entity_poly.entity_id
_entity_poly.type
_entity_poly.pdbx_seq_one_letter_code
_entity_poly.pdbx_strand_id
1 'polypeptide(L)'
;MSKRIGISGARSPWWWIPTVYFAEGIPYFVVNSISVTMFTKMGVPNGEMALFTSLLYLPWTLKPLWSPLVDIFKSKKWWIVTMQALMTAAFILLVFSIPHPSPEMIASGRTPSGLFTFTLVLFILTAFASATHDIAADGFYMVVLDPGQQSFFVGIRSTFYRLSSIFGQGVLVVIAGLIESHTGNIPLAWTLTMAVTAVIFALITLYDMFLLPRHKADVAVKSSGRSSAGEFARAFVTFFRKPGILAALAFMLMYRLPEALLLKMVNPFLLSSAEQGGLGLSTATVGLVYGTIGVTALTVGGIIGGMAASRWGLKKSLWPMAAFLALPCAAYVYMSMSMTHNILVISILIAIEQFGYGFGFTAYMLYMMYFSEGEYKTSHYAICTAFMALSMMIPGAFAGYLQEMTGYVNFFWIVMVCCIATAGVTCLLKVDPEYGKVVKK
;
A
#
# COMPACT_ATOMS: atom_id res chain seq x y z
N MET A 1 -25.23 7.22 36.58
CA MET A 1 -25.68 8.46 35.86
C MET A 1 -24.86 8.62 34.61
N SER A 2 -25.38 8.13 33.47
CA SER A 2 -24.72 8.22 32.17
C SER A 2 -24.88 9.65 31.64
N LYS A 3 -23.80 10.44 31.63
CA LYS A 3 -23.78 11.71 30.89
C LYS A 3 -23.89 11.38 29.39
N ARG A 4 -25.08 11.56 28.83
CA ARG A 4 -25.27 11.66 27.38
C ARG A 4 -24.42 12.83 26.90
N ILE A 5 -23.32 12.50 26.19
CA ILE A 5 -22.49 13.48 25.51
C ILE A 5 -23.37 14.09 24.40
N GLY A 6 -23.74 15.34 24.61
CA GLY A 6 -24.58 16.10 23.68
C GLY A 6 -23.87 16.29 22.36
N ILE A 7 -24.28 15.56 21.34
CA ILE A 7 -23.88 15.75 19.97
C ILE A 7 -24.68 16.93 19.42
N SER A 8 -24.18 18.14 19.56
CA SER A 8 -24.75 19.30 18.88
C SER A 8 -24.39 19.21 17.39
N GLY A 9 -25.30 18.71 16.55
CA GLY A 9 -25.30 18.89 15.10
C GLY A 9 -24.23 18.16 14.26
N ALA A 10 -23.27 17.46 14.86
CA ALA A 10 -22.25 16.70 14.14
C ALA A 10 -22.77 15.28 13.83
N ARG A 11 -22.72 14.87 12.58
CA ARG A 11 -23.05 13.51 12.17
C ARG A 11 -22.13 12.50 12.87
N SER A 12 -22.66 11.33 13.26
CA SER A 12 -21.89 10.26 13.88
C SER A 12 -20.68 9.87 13.01
N PRO A 13 -19.50 9.61 13.59
CA PRO A 13 -18.30 9.16 12.87
C PRO A 13 -18.52 7.88 12.04
N TRP A 14 -19.48 7.04 12.41
CA TRP A 14 -19.87 5.84 11.66
C TRP A 14 -20.34 6.11 10.22
N TRP A 15 -20.84 7.33 9.95
CA TRP A 15 -21.31 7.69 8.61
C TRP A 15 -20.21 8.09 7.63
N TRP A 16 -19.02 8.42 8.10
CA TRP A 16 -17.98 8.92 7.21
C TRP A 16 -16.62 8.18 7.33
N ILE A 17 -16.25 7.67 8.52
CA ILE A 17 -14.98 6.96 8.68
C ILE A 17 -14.89 5.73 7.77
N PRO A 18 -15.89 4.85 7.70
CA PRO A 18 -15.87 3.70 6.81
C PRO A 18 -15.62 4.06 5.35
N THR A 19 -16.36 5.03 4.83
CA THR A 19 -16.29 5.41 3.41
C THR A 19 -15.02 6.14 3.06
N VAL A 20 -14.58 7.09 3.88
CA VAL A 20 -13.33 7.85 3.65
C VAL A 20 -12.11 6.93 3.62
N TYR A 21 -11.99 5.98 4.57
CA TYR A 21 -10.84 5.08 4.60
C TYR A 21 -10.94 3.92 3.60
N PHE A 22 -12.14 3.54 3.19
CA PHE A 22 -12.32 2.67 2.04
C PHE A 22 -11.92 3.38 0.73
N ALA A 23 -12.35 4.64 0.55
CA ALA A 23 -11.95 5.48 -0.57
C ALA A 23 -10.45 5.77 -0.60
N GLU A 24 -9.78 5.87 0.55
CA GLU A 24 -8.32 6.07 0.63
C GLU A 24 -7.55 4.90 0.02
N GLY A 25 -7.99 3.66 0.28
CA GLY A 25 -7.27 2.48 -0.18
C GLY A 25 -7.52 2.16 -1.67
N ILE A 26 -8.70 2.41 -2.24
CA ILE A 26 -9.00 2.04 -3.63
C ILE A 26 -7.95 2.58 -4.62
N PRO A 27 -7.66 3.91 -4.69
CA PRO A 27 -6.69 4.44 -5.65
C PRO A 27 -5.28 3.93 -5.38
N TYR A 28 -4.92 3.73 -4.11
CA TYR A 28 -3.62 3.15 -3.77
C TYR A 28 -3.43 1.76 -4.37
N PHE A 29 -4.42 0.85 -4.21
CA PHE A 29 -4.32 -0.51 -4.74
C PHE A 29 -4.49 -0.56 -6.25
N VAL A 30 -5.31 0.32 -6.84
CA VAL A 30 -5.42 0.44 -8.30
C VAL A 30 -4.06 0.85 -8.90
N VAL A 31 -3.44 1.87 -8.35
CA VAL A 31 -2.17 2.41 -8.85
C VAL A 31 -0.99 1.45 -8.62
N ASN A 32 -0.90 0.80 -7.47
CA ASN A 32 0.30 0.03 -7.09
C ASN A 32 0.19 -1.48 -7.32
N SER A 33 -1.01 -2.04 -7.38
CA SER A 33 -1.21 -3.50 -7.54
C SER A 33 -1.94 -3.85 -8.83
N ILE A 34 -3.09 -3.22 -9.10
CA ILE A 34 -3.88 -3.54 -10.30
C ILE A 34 -3.11 -3.14 -11.56
N SER A 35 -2.40 -2.00 -11.54
CA SER A 35 -1.57 -1.59 -12.67
C SER A 35 -0.53 -2.65 -13.04
N VAL A 36 0.12 -3.28 -12.04
CA VAL A 36 1.07 -4.38 -12.26
C VAL A 36 0.40 -5.54 -12.99
N THR A 37 -0.75 -6.01 -12.48
CA THR A 37 -1.49 -7.12 -13.07
C THR A 37 -1.97 -6.78 -14.47
N MET A 38 -2.50 -5.58 -14.68
CA MET A 38 -2.97 -5.09 -15.98
C MET A 38 -1.82 -5.04 -17.00
N PHE A 39 -0.69 -4.41 -16.67
CA PHE A 39 0.44 -4.31 -17.60
C PHE A 39 1.04 -5.67 -17.93
N THR A 40 1.13 -6.58 -16.95
CA THR A 40 1.56 -7.97 -17.18
C THR A 40 0.63 -8.66 -18.18
N LYS A 41 -0.68 -8.57 -18.00
CA LYS A 41 -1.67 -9.18 -18.89
C LYS A 41 -1.70 -8.53 -20.28
N MET A 42 -1.36 -7.25 -20.37
CA MET A 42 -1.21 -6.54 -21.65
C MET A 42 0.11 -6.82 -22.38
N GLY A 43 0.96 -7.71 -21.82
CA GLY A 43 2.22 -8.13 -22.44
C GLY A 43 3.35 -7.09 -22.37
N VAL A 44 3.30 -6.17 -21.40
CA VAL A 44 4.42 -5.24 -21.13
C VAL A 44 5.57 -6.01 -20.51
N PRO A 45 6.83 -5.83 -20.98
CA PRO A 45 8.01 -6.47 -20.40
C PRO A 45 8.13 -6.20 -18.89
N ASN A 46 8.56 -7.20 -18.12
CA ASN A 46 8.59 -7.13 -16.67
C ASN A 46 9.50 -5.99 -16.15
N GLY A 47 10.62 -5.71 -16.85
CA GLY A 47 11.52 -4.61 -16.50
C GLY A 47 10.83 -3.26 -16.58
N GLU A 48 10.19 -2.96 -17.70
CA GLU A 48 9.45 -1.70 -17.91
C GLU A 48 8.25 -1.59 -16.98
N MET A 49 7.47 -2.67 -16.84
CA MET A 49 6.32 -2.72 -15.94
C MET A 49 6.75 -2.42 -14.50
N ALA A 50 7.79 -3.08 -14.00
CA ALA A 50 8.27 -2.91 -12.64
C ALA A 50 8.82 -1.49 -12.40
N LEU A 51 9.56 -0.94 -13.36
CA LEU A 51 10.08 0.42 -13.30
C LEU A 51 8.94 1.44 -13.19
N PHE A 52 8.02 1.46 -14.14
CA PHE A 52 6.95 2.45 -14.18
C PHE A 52 6.00 2.34 -13.00
N THR A 53 5.58 1.12 -12.63
CA THR A 53 4.69 0.94 -11.47
C THR A 53 5.39 1.21 -10.14
N SER A 54 6.71 1.12 -10.06
CA SER A 54 7.45 1.54 -8.87
C SER A 54 7.56 3.06 -8.76
N LEU A 55 7.72 3.77 -9.87
CA LEU A 55 7.70 5.23 -9.87
C LEU A 55 6.36 5.81 -9.43
N LEU A 56 5.27 5.05 -9.56
CA LEU A 56 3.96 5.46 -9.05
C LEU A 56 3.91 5.58 -7.50
N TYR A 57 4.89 5.04 -6.75
CA TYR A 57 5.03 5.27 -5.30
C TYR A 57 5.55 6.68 -4.96
N LEU A 58 6.09 7.40 -5.94
CA LEU A 58 6.73 8.70 -5.73
C LEU A 58 5.84 9.71 -4.98
N PRO A 59 4.53 9.87 -5.29
CA PRO A 59 3.69 10.80 -4.56
C PRO A 59 3.62 10.50 -3.05
N TRP A 60 3.48 9.24 -2.64
CA TRP A 60 3.46 8.90 -1.22
C TRP A 60 4.82 9.09 -0.54
N THR A 61 5.91 8.95 -1.28
CA THR A 61 7.27 9.25 -0.79
C THR A 61 7.47 10.75 -0.56
N LEU A 62 6.96 11.56 -1.47
CA LEU A 62 7.13 13.01 -1.45
C LEU A 62 6.04 13.76 -0.67
N LYS A 63 4.95 13.09 -0.24
CA LYS A 63 3.81 13.74 0.42
C LYS A 63 4.18 14.67 1.60
N PRO A 64 5.24 14.43 2.41
CA PRO A 64 5.64 15.36 3.46
C PRO A 64 5.98 16.75 2.93
N LEU A 65 6.47 16.87 1.68
CA LEU A 65 6.89 18.15 1.11
C LEU A 65 5.73 19.13 0.90
N TRP A 66 4.51 18.63 0.63
CA TRP A 66 3.35 19.49 0.41
C TRP A 66 2.25 19.33 1.49
N SER A 67 2.44 18.47 2.48
CA SER A 67 1.47 18.35 3.57
C SER A 67 1.13 19.67 4.27
N PRO A 68 2.08 20.63 4.47
CA PRO A 68 1.76 21.94 5.03
C PRO A 68 0.78 22.75 4.18
N LEU A 69 0.77 22.55 2.85
CA LEU A 69 -0.18 23.23 1.97
C LEU A 69 -1.62 22.82 2.27
N VAL A 70 -1.84 21.53 2.60
CA VAL A 70 -3.15 21.02 2.97
C VAL A 70 -3.64 21.62 4.29
N ASP A 71 -2.74 22.02 5.17
CA ASP A 71 -3.08 22.69 6.44
C ASP A 71 -3.43 24.18 6.25
N ILE A 72 -2.72 24.86 5.37
CA ILE A 72 -2.82 26.31 5.16
C ILE A 72 -3.98 26.68 4.22
N PHE A 73 -4.24 25.84 3.19
CA PHE A 73 -5.26 26.12 2.19
C PHE A 73 -6.55 25.34 2.48
N LYS A 74 -7.66 26.07 2.69
CA LYS A 74 -8.99 25.48 2.82
C LYS A 74 -9.14 24.49 4.00
N SER A 75 -10.35 23.98 4.17
CA SER A 75 -10.64 22.95 5.18
C SER A 75 -10.22 21.55 4.71
N LYS A 76 -9.99 20.63 5.64
CA LYS A 76 -9.67 19.22 5.33
C LYS A 76 -10.81 18.56 4.57
N LYS A 77 -12.07 18.86 4.93
CA LYS A 77 -13.24 18.40 4.17
C LYS A 77 -13.20 18.84 2.71
N TRP A 78 -12.80 20.08 2.44
CA TRP A 78 -12.66 20.58 1.06
C TRP A 78 -11.63 19.77 0.28
N TRP A 79 -10.46 19.51 0.89
CA TRP A 79 -9.41 18.71 0.29
C TRP A 79 -9.86 17.27 0.01
N ILE A 80 -10.51 16.60 0.99
CA ILE A 80 -11.03 15.22 0.83
C ILE A 80 -11.94 15.15 -0.39
N VAL A 81 -12.99 15.99 -0.45
CA VAL A 81 -13.98 15.96 -1.52
C VAL A 81 -13.37 16.34 -2.87
N THR A 82 -12.49 17.35 -2.91
CA THR A 82 -11.81 17.76 -4.14
C THR A 82 -10.89 16.67 -4.68
N MET A 83 -10.11 16.02 -3.83
CA MET A 83 -9.23 14.94 -4.25
C MET A 83 -10.03 13.71 -4.70
N GLN A 84 -11.12 13.37 -4.01
CA GLN A 84 -12.02 12.31 -4.47
C GLN A 84 -12.66 12.63 -5.84
N ALA A 85 -13.08 13.87 -6.06
CA ALA A 85 -13.61 14.29 -7.35
C ALA A 85 -12.56 14.22 -8.46
N LEU A 86 -11.31 14.64 -8.18
CA LEU A 86 -10.18 14.50 -9.13
C LEU A 86 -9.86 13.05 -9.43
N MET A 87 -9.82 12.17 -8.41
CA MET A 87 -9.62 10.74 -8.61
C MET A 87 -10.77 10.10 -9.39
N THR A 88 -12.01 10.49 -9.12
CA THR A 88 -13.17 10.05 -9.92
C THR A 88 -13.01 10.42 -11.39
N ALA A 89 -12.65 11.68 -11.67
CA ALA A 89 -12.40 12.12 -13.05
C ALA A 89 -11.23 11.35 -13.69
N ALA A 90 -10.15 11.10 -12.93
CA ALA A 90 -9.02 10.31 -13.41
C ALA A 90 -9.44 8.86 -13.72
N PHE A 91 -10.24 8.21 -12.87
CA PHE A 91 -10.76 6.86 -13.14
C PHE A 91 -11.67 6.81 -14.36
N ILE A 92 -12.51 7.84 -14.58
CA ILE A 92 -13.33 7.94 -15.80
C ILE A 92 -12.42 8.07 -17.03
N LEU A 93 -11.39 8.92 -16.97
CA LEU A 93 -10.43 9.08 -18.06
C LEU A 93 -9.60 7.82 -18.30
N LEU A 94 -9.26 7.07 -17.25
CA LEU A 94 -8.57 5.78 -17.36
C LEU A 94 -9.37 4.79 -18.22
N VAL A 95 -10.70 4.76 -18.14
CA VAL A 95 -11.55 3.91 -19.00
C VAL A 95 -11.26 4.14 -20.48
N PHE A 96 -11.03 5.40 -20.88
CA PHE A 96 -10.78 5.77 -22.27
C PHE A 96 -9.30 5.76 -22.64
N SER A 97 -8.40 5.61 -21.67
CA SER A 97 -6.94 5.68 -21.87
C SER A 97 -6.30 4.32 -22.10
N ILE A 98 -7.00 3.21 -21.76
CA ILE A 98 -6.42 1.87 -21.87
C ILE A 98 -6.24 1.53 -23.34
N PRO A 99 -4.98 1.31 -23.80
CA PRO A 99 -4.73 0.98 -25.19
C PRO A 99 -5.18 -0.44 -25.50
N HIS A 100 -5.36 -0.70 -26.79
CA HIS A 100 -5.77 -2.00 -27.33
C HIS A 100 -4.63 -2.58 -28.18
N PRO A 101 -3.53 -3.11 -27.56
CA PRO A 101 -2.47 -3.76 -28.30
C PRO A 101 -3.02 -4.99 -29.06
N SER A 102 -2.37 -5.35 -30.17
CA SER A 102 -2.78 -6.53 -30.92
C SER A 102 -2.58 -7.81 -30.10
N PRO A 103 -3.38 -8.86 -30.34
CA PRO A 103 -3.21 -10.14 -29.65
C PRO A 103 -1.80 -10.72 -29.80
N GLU A 104 -1.15 -10.47 -30.93
CA GLU A 104 0.23 -10.90 -31.19
C GLU A 104 1.26 -10.16 -30.29
N MET A 105 1.07 -8.86 -30.08
CA MET A 105 1.92 -8.07 -29.15
C MET A 105 1.77 -8.58 -27.73
N ILE A 106 0.52 -8.84 -27.30
CA ILE A 106 0.24 -9.38 -25.97
C ILE A 106 0.88 -10.76 -25.79
N ALA A 107 0.67 -11.66 -26.76
CA ALA A 107 1.19 -13.03 -26.70
C ALA A 107 2.72 -13.08 -26.71
N SER A 108 3.38 -12.15 -27.45
CA SER A 108 4.85 -12.08 -27.50
C SER A 108 5.48 -11.54 -26.20
N GLY A 109 4.70 -10.92 -25.29
CA GLY A 109 5.22 -10.25 -24.09
C GLY A 109 6.12 -9.06 -24.42
N ARG A 110 5.95 -8.41 -25.58
CA ARG A 110 6.76 -7.29 -26.07
C ARG A 110 5.92 -6.06 -26.44
N THR A 111 4.80 -5.88 -25.75
CA THR A 111 3.97 -4.69 -25.94
C THR A 111 4.75 -3.44 -25.49
N PRO A 112 4.97 -2.45 -26.39
CA PRO A 112 5.73 -1.27 -26.03
C PRO A 112 5.04 -0.46 -24.92
N SER A 113 5.76 -0.14 -23.87
CA SER A 113 5.23 0.67 -22.74
C SER A 113 4.81 2.08 -23.17
N GLY A 114 5.38 2.61 -24.27
CA GLY A 114 4.99 3.89 -24.84
C GLY A 114 3.50 3.99 -25.20
N LEU A 115 2.83 2.87 -25.52
CA LEU A 115 1.38 2.82 -25.72
C LEU A 115 0.59 3.23 -24.48
N PHE A 116 1.16 3.01 -23.28
CA PHE A 116 0.53 3.29 -21.99
C PHE A 116 0.89 4.66 -21.41
N THR A 117 1.58 5.52 -22.15
CA THR A 117 2.03 6.83 -21.62
C THR A 117 0.89 7.64 -21.03
N PHE A 118 -0.25 7.74 -21.72
CA PHE A 118 -1.39 8.49 -21.23
C PHE A 118 -2.03 7.82 -20.00
N THR A 119 -2.14 6.50 -20.00
CA THR A 119 -2.61 5.71 -18.83
C THR A 119 -1.70 5.92 -17.62
N LEU A 120 -0.37 5.91 -17.83
CA LEU A 120 0.63 6.16 -16.78
C LEU A 120 0.51 7.57 -16.21
N VAL A 121 0.33 8.59 -17.05
CA VAL A 121 0.10 9.98 -16.61
C VAL A 121 -1.15 10.05 -15.72
N LEU A 122 -2.24 9.39 -16.10
CA LEU A 122 -3.45 9.34 -15.28
C LEU A 122 -3.24 8.60 -13.95
N PHE A 123 -2.47 7.51 -13.94
CA PHE A 123 -2.08 6.84 -12.69
C PHE A 123 -1.24 7.76 -11.78
N ILE A 124 -0.28 8.51 -12.34
CA ILE A 124 0.53 9.47 -11.56
C ILE A 124 -0.38 10.56 -10.96
N LEU A 125 -1.28 11.13 -11.75
CA LEU A 125 -2.24 12.13 -11.26
C LEU A 125 -3.14 11.54 -10.16
N THR A 126 -3.63 10.32 -10.35
CA THR A 126 -4.41 9.59 -9.33
C THR A 126 -3.59 9.38 -8.06
N ALA A 127 -2.31 9.03 -8.18
CA ALA A 127 -1.41 8.83 -7.05
C ALA A 127 -1.15 10.13 -6.26
N PHE A 128 -0.95 11.27 -6.94
CA PHE A 128 -0.83 12.58 -6.27
C PHE A 128 -2.12 12.99 -5.56
N ALA A 129 -3.28 12.81 -6.21
CA ALA A 129 -4.57 13.09 -5.61
C ALA A 129 -4.83 12.18 -4.39
N SER A 130 -4.50 10.89 -4.49
CA SER A 130 -4.62 9.92 -3.40
C SER A 130 -3.70 10.23 -2.21
N ALA A 131 -2.43 10.56 -2.46
CA ALA A 131 -1.51 10.96 -1.41
C ALA A 131 -1.95 12.25 -0.70
N THR A 132 -2.57 13.19 -1.44
CA THR A 132 -3.12 14.44 -0.87
C THR A 132 -4.41 14.16 -0.08
N HIS A 133 -5.26 13.26 -0.58
CA HIS A 133 -6.46 12.78 0.13
C HIS A 133 -6.09 12.15 1.47
N ASP A 134 -5.09 11.27 1.51
CA ASP A 134 -4.56 10.61 2.71
C ASP A 134 -4.15 11.64 3.79
N ILE A 135 -3.38 12.67 3.41
CA ILE A 135 -3.02 13.77 4.32
C ILE A 135 -4.28 14.46 4.88
N ALA A 136 -5.24 14.75 4.01
CA ALA A 136 -6.45 15.47 4.39
C ALA A 136 -7.37 14.61 5.27
N ALA A 137 -7.54 13.32 4.96
CA ALA A 137 -8.35 12.37 5.70
C ALA A 137 -7.82 12.16 7.12
N ASP A 138 -6.51 11.94 7.26
CA ASP A 138 -5.86 11.82 8.56
C ASP A 138 -5.94 13.13 9.37
N GLY A 139 -5.73 14.27 8.71
CA GLY A 139 -5.91 15.60 9.34
C GLY A 139 -7.34 15.82 9.81
N PHE A 140 -8.35 15.47 9.00
CA PHE A 140 -9.76 15.58 9.35
C PHE A 140 -10.12 14.69 10.54
N TYR A 141 -9.66 13.44 10.53
CA TYR A 141 -9.83 12.50 11.62
C TYR A 141 -9.31 13.06 12.95
N MET A 142 -8.12 13.65 12.95
CA MET A 142 -7.50 14.21 14.15
C MET A 142 -8.19 15.47 14.68
N VAL A 143 -8.77 16.28 13.77
CA VAL A 143 -9.40 17.57 14.13
C VAL A 143 -10.86 17.41 14.56
N VAL A 144 -11.58 16.45 13.97
CA VAL A 144 -13.03 16.28 14.19
C VAL A 144 -13.33 15.36 15.36
N LEU A 145 -12.44 14.43 15.68
CA LEU A 145 -12.64 13.46 16.75
C LEU A 145 -11.90 13.83 18.02
N ASP A 146 -12.52 13.64 19.16
CA ASP A 146 -11.83 13.69 20.45
C ASP A 146 -10.89 12.48 20.65
N PRO A 147 -9.91 12.53 21.57
CA PRO A 147 -8.94 11.45 21.78
C PRO A 147 -9.56 10.08 22.06
N GLY A 148 -10.70 10.03 22.76
CA GLY A 148 -11.42 8.80 23.04
C GLY A 148 -12.04 8.20 21.78
N GLN A 149 -12.66 9.04 20.96
CA GLN A 149 -13.19 8.64 19.65
C GLN A 149 -12.07 8.20 18.70
N GLN A 150 -10.94 8.93 18.67
CA GLN A 150 -9.77 8.54 17.86
C GLN A 150 -9.29 7.13 18.22
N SER A 151 -9.15 6.83 19.51
CA SER A 151 -8.73 5.51 19.98
C SER A 151 -9.72 4.41 19.62
N PHE A 152 -11.02 4.70 19.66
CA PHE A 152 -12.05 3.73 19.28
C PHE A 152 -12.06 3.48 17.76
N PHE A 153 -12.05 4.55 16.97
CA PHE A 153 -12.21 4.44 15.51
C PHE A 153 -10.93 4.07 14.76
N VAL A 154 -9.75 4.06 15.40
CA VAL A 154 -8.49 3.67 14.74
C VAL A 154 -8.54 2.24 14.18
N GLY A 155 -9.17 1.30 14.90
CA GLY A 155 -9.36 -0.06 14.41
C GLY A 155 -10.34 -0.13 13.24
N ILE A 156 -11.41 0.66 13.29
CA ILE A 156 -12.44 0.71 12.25
C ILE A 156 -11.85 1.27 10.94
N ARG A 157 -11.12 2.40 10.99
CA ARG A 157 -10.46 2.96 9.81
C ARG A 157 -9.49 1.94 9.17
N SER A 158 -8.69 1.27 9.98
CA SER A 158 -7.77 0.24 9.51
C SER A 158 -8.49 -0.93 8.84
N THR A 159 -9.64 -1.35 9.39
CA THR A 159 -10.46 -2.41 8.80
C THR A 159 -10.99 -2.02 7.43
N PHE A 160 -11.53 -0.81 7.27
CA PHE A 160 -12.06 -0.38 5.97
C PHE A 160 -10.95 -0.14 4.92
N TYR A 161 -9.78 0.32 5.33
CA TYR A 161 -8.60 0.36 4.46
C TYR A 161 -8.19 -1.06 3.99
N ARG A 162 -8.25 -2.08 4.86
CA ARG A 162 -7.97 -3.48 4.48
C ARG A 162 -9.07 -4.07 3.58
N LEU A 163 -10.34 -3.71 3.80
CA LEU A 163 -11.43 -4.09 2.91
C LEU A 163 -11.23 -3.51 1.51
N SER A 164 -10.73 -2.28 1.38
CA SER A 164 -10.39 -1.72 0.06
C SER A 164 -9.23 -2.46 -0.62
N SER A 165 -8.30 -3.03 0.14
CA SER A 165 -7.25 -3.90 -0.39
C SER A 165 -7.84 -5.18 -0.99
N ILE A 166 -8.74 -5.85 -0.26
CA ILE A 166 -9.44 -7.05 -0.77
C ILE A 166 -10.29 -6.69 -2.00
N PHE A 167 -10.98 -5.55 -1.96
CA PHE A 167 -11.75 -5.07 -3.10
C PHE A 167 -10.85 -4.82 -4.32
N GLY A 168 -9.74 -4.08 -4.18
CA GLY A 168 -8.82 -3.77 -5.26
C GLY A 168 -8.13 -5.02 -5.80
N GLN A 169 -7.34 -5.68 -4.97
CA GLN A 169 -6.48 -6.80 -5.41
C GLN A 169 -7.25 -8.11 -5.59
N GLY A 170 -8.40 -8.28 -4.93
CA GLY A 170 -9.24 -9.45 -5.03
C GLY A 170 -10.37 -9.24 -6.03
N VAL A 171 -11.41 -8.47 -5.62
CA VAL A 171 -12.67 -8.38 -6.36
C VAL A 171 -12.48 -7.81 -7.76
N LEU A 172 -11.77 -6.69 -7.91
CA LEU A 172 -11.57 -6.08 -9.23
C LEU A 172 -10.75 -6.97 -10.18
N VAL A 173 -9.75 -7.68 -9.65
CA VAL A 173 -8.94 -8.61 -10.45
C VAL A 173 -9.76 -9.84 -10.86
N VAL A 174 -10.64 -10.35 -9.97
CA VAL A 174 -11.59 -11.41 -10.31
C VAL A 174 -12.55 -10.94 -11.40
N ILE A 175 -13.12 -9.73 -11.30
CA ILE A 175 -14.00 -9.16 -12.33
C ILE A 175 -13.26 -9.08 -13.67
N ALA A 176 -12.03 -8.58 -13.70
CA ALA A 176 -11.22 -8.53 -14.92
C ALA A 176 -11.04 -9.92 -15.52
N GLY A 177 -10.68 -10.92 -14.70
CA GLY A 177 -10.49 -12.29 -15.14
C GLY A 177 -11.75 -12.96 -15.66
N LEU A 178 -12.92 -12.70 -15.05
CA LEU A 178 -14.21 -13.21 -15.53
C LEU A 178 -14.59 -12.59 -16.88
N ILE A 179 -14.42 -11.27 -17.05
CA ILE A 179 -14.67 -10.63 -18.34
C ILE A 179 -13.70 -11.15 -19.40
N GLU A 180 -12.42 -11.30 -19.06
CA GLU A 180 -11.40 -11.87 -19.93
C GLU A 180 -11.80 -13.28 -20.40
N SER A 181 -12.22 -14.15 -19.49
CA SER A 181 -12.62 -15.54 -19.82
C SER A 181 -13.86 -15.63 -20.71
N HIS A 182 -14.80 -14.69 -20.59
CA HIS A 182 -16.03 -14.67 -21.38
C HIS A 182 -15.85 -14.01 -22.75
N THR A 183 -15.02 -13.00 -22.83
CA THR A 183 -14.87 -12.18 -24.06
C THR A 183 -13.64 -12.56 -24.89
N GLY A 184 -12.65 -13.22 -24.29
CA GLY A 184 -11.33 -13.42 -24.91
C GLY A 184 -10.54 -12.13 -25.13
N ASN A 185 -11.03 -10.98 -24.64
CA ASN A 185 -10.47 -9.65 -24.92
C ASN A 185 -9.90 -9.02 -23.65
N ILE A 186 -8.57 -9.08 -23.49
CA ILE A 186 -7.83 -8.55 -22.34
C ILE A 186 -8.02 -7.05 -22.18
N PRO A 187 -7.80 -6.21 -23.22
CA PRO A 187 -8.03 -4.76 -23.12
C PRO A 187 -9.44 -4.40 -22.67
N LEU A 188 -10.46 -5.04 -23.24
CA LEU A 188 -11.86 -4.81 -22.86
C LEU A 188 -12.11 -5.17 -21.39
N ALA A 189 -11.55 -6.29 -20.92
CA ALA A 189 -11.69 -6.70 -19.52
C ALA A 189 -11.17 -5.63 -18.54
N TRP A 190 -10.00 -5.06 -18.81
CA TRP A 190 -9.46 -4.00 -17.96
C TRP A 190 -10.20 -2.67 -18.12
N THR A 191 -10.65 -2.31 -19.33
CA THR A 191 -11.50 -1.14 -19.57
C THR A 191 -12.79 -1.18 -18.74
N LEU A 192 -13.50 -2.32 -18.79
CA LEU A 192 -14.74 -2.50 -18.02
C LEU A 192 -14.47 -2.55 -16.50
N THR A 193 -13.37 -3.15 -16.08
CA THR A 193 -12.97 -3.17 -14.67
C THR A 193 -12.68 -1.74 -14.16
N MET A 194 -12.01 -0.91 -14.95
CA MET A 194 -11.82 0.51 -14.60
C MET A 194 -13.14 1.28 -14.61
N ALA A 195 -14.08 0.96 -15.51
CA ALA A 195 -15.42 1.56 -15.51
C ALA A 195 -16.20 1.22 -14.21
N VAL A 196 -16.17 -0.03 -13.77
CA VAL A 196 -16.75 -0.45 -12.48
C VAL A 196 -16.10 0.32 -11.33
N THR A 197 -14.77 0.44 -11.34
CA THR A 197 -14.02 1.20 -10.33
C THR A 197 -14.44 2.68 -10.31
N ALA A 198 -14.54 3.30 -11.48
CA ALA A 198 -14.96 4.70 -11.63
C ALA A 198 -16.38 4.93 -11.07
N VAL A 199 -17.32 4.04 -11.39
CA VAL A 199 -18.71 4.12 -10.89
C VAL A 199 -18.76 4.01 -9.38
N ILE A 200 -18.10 2.99 -8.81
CA ILE A 200 -18.08 2.78 -7.35
C ILE A 200 -17.43 3.98 -6.65
N PHE A 201 -16.31 4.46 -7.17
CA PHE A 201 -15.58 5.58 -6.59
C PHE A 201 -16.40 6.89 -6.71
N ALA A 202 -17.10 7.10 -7.81
CA ALA A 202 -18.02 8.23 -7.98
C ALA A 202 -19.16 8.20 -6.95
N LEU A 203 -19.74 7.03 -6.70
CA LEU A 203 -20.78 6.87 -5.68
C LEU A 203 -20.27 7.18 -4.27
N ILE A 204 -19.07 6.74 -3.94
CA ILE A 204 -18.42 7.06 -2.66
C ILE A 204 -18.15 8.57 -2.56
N THR A 205 -17.62 9.17 -3.63
CA THR A 205 -17.38 10.63 -3.70
C THR A 205 -18.65 11.43 -3.47
N LEU A 206 -19.74 11.05 -4.13
CA LEU A 206 -21.06 11.69 -3.93
C LEU A 206 -21.53 11.50 -2.48
N TYR A 207 -21.41 10.30 -1.95
CA TYR A 207 -21.78 10.01 -0.57
C TYR A 207 -21.00 10.90 0.41
N ASP A 208 -19.67 10.94 0.30
CA ASP A 208 -18.80 11.71 1.20
C ASP A 208 -19.01 13.23 1.04
N MET A 209 -19.29 13.72 -0.16
CA MET A 209 -19.61 15.12 -0.41
C MET A 209 -20.82 15.60 0.43
N PHE A 210 -21.84 14.76 0.57
CA PHE A 210 -23.05 15.09 1.33
C PHE A 210 -22.97 14.71 2.81
N LEU A 211 -22.25 13.65 3.17
CA LEU A 211 -22.25 13.07 4.51
C LEU A 211 -21.10 13.48 5.40
N LEU A 212 -19.97 13.91 4.85
CA LEU A 212 -18.87 14.45 5.66
C LEU A 212 -19.37 15.66 6.49
N PRO A 213 -19.19 15.63 7.83
CA PRO A 213 -19.67 16.72 8.68
C PRO A 213 -18.91 18.02 8.39
N ARG A 214 -19.56 19.15 8.59
CA ARG A 214 -18.89 20.44 8.69
C ARG A 214 -18.54 20.68 10.16
N HIS A 215 -17.27 20.73 10.46
CA HIS A 215 -16.81 20.91 11.84
C HIS A 215 -16.15 22.29 12.00
N LYS A 216 -16.47 22.99 13.10
CA LYS A 216 -15.94 24.37 13.35
C LYS A 216 -14.42 24.44 13.47
N ALA A 217 -13.79 23.34 13.92
CA ALA A 217 -12.32 23.27 14.02
C ALA A 217 -11.65 22.93 12.66
N ASP A 218 -12.43 22.50 11.64
CA ASP A 218 -11.90 22.21 10.30
C ASP A 218 -11.81 23.50 9.47
N VAL A 219 -10.89 24.36 9.87
CA VAL A 219 -10.58 25.62 9.18
C VAL A 219 -9.10 25.62 8.76
N ALA A 220 -8.80 26.33 7.68
CA ALA A 220 -7.42 26.57 7.28
C ALA A 220 -6.66 27.26 8.42
N VAL A 221 -5.48 26.75 8.73
CA VAL A 221 -4.64 27.35 9.76
C VAL A 221 -4.15 28.71 9.27
N LYS A 222 -4.65 29.81 9.86
CA LYS A 222 -4.11 31.14 9.59
C LYS A 222 -2.65 31.13 10.03
N SER A 223 -1.73 31.36 9.11
CA SER A 223 -0.31 31.49 9.38
C SER A 223 -0.08 32.58 10.46
N SER A 224 0.07 32.13 11.69
CA SER A 224 0.52 33.03 12.79
C SER A 224 2.02 33.17 12.65
N GLY A 225 2.50 34.09 11.79
CA GLY A 225 3.85 34.70 11.79
C GLY A 225 5.11 33.78 11.87
N ARG A 226 5.00 32.53 12.28
CA ARG A 226 6.07 31.53 12.23
C ARG A 226 5.84 30.65 11.02
N SER A 227 6.74 30.69 10.07
CA SER A 227 6.72 29.91 8.85
C SER A 227 6.58 28.40 9.18
N SER A 228 5.47 27.77 8.77
CA SER A 228 5.30 26.31 8.82
C SER A 228 6.48 25.58 8.15
N ALA A 229 7.12 26.22 7.17
CA ALA A 229 8.33 25.73 6.52
C ALA A 229 9.54 25.72 7.49
N GLY A 230 9.66 26.68 8.41
CA GLY A 230 10.74 26.69 9.40
C GLY A 230 10.59 25.59 10.46
N GLU A 231 9.38 25.29 10.89
CA GLU A 231 9.11 24.15 11.81
C GLU A 231 9.31 22.81 11.11
N PHE A 232 8.89 22.68 9.86
CA PHE A 232 9.16 21.49 9.05
C PHE A 232 10.67 21.28 8.85
N ALA A 233 11.42 22.33 8.50
CA ALA A 233 12.87 22.24 8.35
C ALA A 233 13.56 21.84 9.66
N ARG A 234 13.11 22.34 10.81
CA ARG A 234 13.63 21.94 12.13
C ARG A 234 13.31 20.46 12.42
N ALA A 235 12.08 20.03 12.18
CA ALA A 235 11.71 18.62 12.34
C ALA A 235 12.58 17.70 11.46
N PHE A 236 12.84 18.12 10.22
CA PHE A 236 13.70 17.38 9.30
C PHE A 236 15.16 17.31 9.82
N VAL A 237 15.73 18.43 10.21
CA VAL A 237 17.11 18.48 10.77
C VAL A 237 17.22 17.67 12.06
N THR A 238 16.25 17.78 12.97
CA THR A 238 16.25 17.03 14.23
C THR A 238 16.10 15.54 14.02
N PHE A 239 15.36 15.09 13.00
CA PHE A 239 15.26 13.68 12.63
C PHE A 239 16.62 13.08 12.29
N PHE A 240 17.40 13.74 11.40
CA PHE A 240 18.71 13.24 10.98
C PHE A 240 19.81 13.39 12.05
N ARG A 241 19.56 14.15 13.10
CA ARG A 241 20.46 14.28 14.27
C ARG A 241 20.17 13.29 15.39
N LYS A 242 19.15 12.44 15.24
CA LYS A 242 18.82 11.45 16.26
C LYS A 242 19.94 10.42 16.44
N PRO A 243 20.23 9.98 17.69
CA PRO A 243 21.17 8.90 17.93
C PRO A 243 20.68 7.62 17.25
N GLY A 244 21.60 6.91 16.58
CA GLY A 244 21.28 5.67 15.88
C GLY A 244 20.59 5.86 14.51
N ILE A 245 20.59 7.07 13.95
CA ILE A 245 19.94 7.40 12.67
C ILE A 245 20.41 6.46 11.53
N LEU A 246 21.69 6.14 11.44
CA LEU A 246 22.19 5.27 10.37
C LEU A 246 21.63 3.85 10.46
N ALA A 247 21.55 3.28 11.67
CA ALA A 247 20.92 1.99 11.89
C ALA A 247 19.41 2.03 11.59
N ALA A 248 18.74 3.12 11.96
CA ALA A 248 17.34 3.32 11.67
C ALA A 248 17.07 3.44 10.17
N LEU A 249 17.88 4.22 9.43
CA LEU A 249 17.78 4.34 7.99
C LEU A 249 18.07 3.01 7.28
N ALA A 250 19.12 2.31 7.69
CA ALA A 250 19.43 0.99 7.15
C ALA A 250 18.27 0.01 7.36
N PHE A 251 17.67 0.02 8.55
CA PHE A 251 16.49 -0.79 8.84
C PHE A 251 15.30 -0.38 7.99
N MET A 252 14.95 0.89 7.93
CA MET A 252 13.82 1.38 7.15
C MET A 252 13.96 1.10 5.66
N LEU A 253 15.17 1.11 5.11
CA LEU A 253 15.40 0.87 3.69
C LEU A 253 15.58 -0.61 3.32
N MET A 254 16.17 -1.43 4.21
CA MET A 254 16.60 -2.78 3.85
C MET A 254 15.81 -3.90 4.55
N TYR A 255 15.10 -3.63 5.62
CA TYR A 255 14.32 -4.67 6.33
C TYR A 255 13.31 -5.37 5.41
N ARG A 256 12.69 -4.60 4.51
CA ARG A 256 11.69 -5.06 3.54
C ARG A 256 12.25 -5.34 2.14
N LEU A 257 13.56 -5.37 1.97
CA LEU A 257 14.20 -5.56 0.67
C LEU A 257 13.71 -6.82 -0.07
N PRO A 258 13.69 -8.03 0.56
CA PRO A 258 13.20 -9.24 -0.09
C PRO A 258 11.72 -9.10 -0.50
N GLU A 259 10.90 -8.54 0.36
CA GLU A 259 9.48 -8.31 0.09
C GLU A 259 9.27 -7.31 -1.05
N ALA A 260 10.03 -6.22 -1.11
CA ALA A 260 9.91 -5.21 -2.15
C ALA A 260 10.20 -5.78 -3.56
N LEU A 261 11.19 -6.65 -3.67
CA LEU A 261 11.47 -7.41 -4.90
C LEU A 261 10.33 -8.38 -5.21
N LEU A 262 9.93 -9.18 -4.22
CA LEU A 262 8.91 -10.21 -4.34
C LEU A 262 7.58 -9.64 -4.83
N LEU A 263 7.05 -8.63 -4.16
CA LEU A 263 5.73 -8.04 -4.46
C LEU A 263 5.59 -7.57 -5.91
N LYS A 264 6.68 -7.16 -6.56
CA LYS A 264 6.64 -6.77 -7.96
C LYS A 264 6.53 -7.94 -8.93
N MET A 265 7.09 -9.10 -8.55
CA MET A 265 7.19 -10.26 -9.43
C MET A 265 6.19 -11.37 -9.13
N VAL A 266 5.44 -11.29 -8.02
CA VAL A 266 4.44 -12.32 -7.67
C VAL A 266 3.35 -12.42 -8.74
N ASN A 267 2.68 -11.32 -9.07
CA ASN A 267 1.62 -11.34 -10.08
C ASN A 267 2.14 -11.75 -11.47
N PRO A 268 3.25 -11.19 -11.99
CA PRO A 268 3.88 -11.68 -13.19
C PRO A 268 4.18 -13.18 -13.16
N PHE A 269 4.76 -13.70 -12.08
CA PHE A 269 5.07 -15.13 -11.93
C PHE A 269 3.82 -16.02 -11.96
N LEU A 270 2.75 -15.61 -11.28
CA LEU A 270 1.51 -16.37 -11.24
C LEU A 270 0.79 -16.38 -12.59
N LEU A 271 0.89 -15.27 -13.36
CA LEU A 271 0.15 -15.07 -14.62
C LEU A 271 0.91 -15.53 -15.86
N SER A 272 2.24 -15.41 -15.89
CA SER A 272 3.06 -15.77 -17.04
C SER A 272 2.97 -17.25 -17.37
N SER A 273 3.03 -17.60 -18.65
CA SER A 273 2.99 -18.99 -19.10
C SER A 273 4.17 -19.82 -18.60
N ALA A 274 4.02 -21.14 -18.62
CA ALA A 274 5.10 -22.07 -18.25
C ALA A 274 6.33 -21.92 -19.15
N GLU A 275 6.16 -21.55 -20.41
CA GLU A 275 7.25 -21.26 -21.34
C GLU A 275 8.09 -20.06 -20.91
N GLN A 276 7.47 -19.12 -20.21
CA GLN A 276 8.12 -17.94 -19.61
C GLN A 276 8.60 -18.19 -18.18
N GLY A 277 8.46 -19.43 -17.68
CA GLY A 277 8.82 -19.83 -16.31
C GLY A 277 7.80 -19.42 -15.24
N GLY A 278 6.59 -19.02 -15.62
CA GLY A 278 5.49 -18.70 -14.72
C GLY A 278 4.52 -19.87 -14.52
N LEU A 279 3.51 -19.70 -13.65
CA LEU A 279 2.53 -20.75 -13.34
C LEU A 279 1.32 -20.78 -14.28
N GLY A 280 1.12 -19.80 -15.15
CA GLY A 280 0.03 -19.75 -16.12
C GLY A 280 -1.37 -19.70 -15.52
N LEU A 281 -1.53 -19.15 -14.31
CA LEU A 281 -2.84 -19.06 -13.67
C LEU A 281 -3.73 -18.04 -14.36
N SER A 282 -5.04 -18.27 -14.34
CA SER A 282 -5.99 -17.27 -14.83
C SER A 282 -5.99 -16.02 -13.95
N THR A 283 -6.31 -14.88 -14.55
CA THR A 283 -6.42 -13.59 -13.82
C THR A 283 -7.40 -13.68 -12.64
N ALA A 284 -8.54 -14.37 -12.84
CA ALA A 284 -9.53 -14.60 -11.79
C ALA A 284 -8.96 -15.44 -10.62
N THR A 285 -8.19 -16.49 -10.94
CA THR A 285 -7.53 -17.34 -9.94
C THR A 285 -6.51 -16.52 -9.12
N VAL A 286 -5.72 -15.67 -9.77
CA VAL A 286 -4.76 -14.78 -9.09
C VAL A 286 -5.49 -13.80 -8.17
N GLY A 287 -6.58 -13.19 -8.62
CA GLY A 287 -7.41 -12.32 -7.78
C GLY A 287 -7.97 -13.03 -6.54
N LEU A 288 -8.39 -14.28 -6.68
CA LEU A 288 -8.87 -15.10 -5.56
C LEU A 288 -7.73 -15.47 -4.60
N VAL A 289 -6.68 -16.08 -5.13
CA VAL A 289 -5.60 -16.67 -4.31
C VAL A 289 -4.74 -15.59 -3.68
N TYR A 290 -4.25 -14.64 -4.46
CA TYR A 290 -3.38 -13.59 -3.95
C TYR A 290 -4.17 -12.42 -3.34
N GLY A 291 -5.17 -11.91 -4.06
CA GLY A 291 -5.93 -10.72 -3.66
C GLY A 291 -6.94 -10.98 -2.55
N THR A 292 -7.49 -12.18 -2.41
CA THR A 292 -8.49 -12.48 -1.38
C THR A 292 -7.90 -13.33 -0.27
N ILE A 293 -7.42 -14.54 -0.56
CA ILE A 293 -6.86 -15.45 0.45
C ILE A 293 -5.59 -14.85 1.04
N GLY A 294 -4.67 -14.36 0.20
CA GLY A 294 -3.42 -13.74 0.62
C GLY A 294 -3.65 -12.51 1.51
N VAL A 295 -4.47 -11.56 1.08
CA VAL A 295 -4.75 -10.33 1.88
C VAL A 295 -5.45 -10.65 3.20
N THR A 296 -6.31 -11.67 3.23
CA THR A 296 -6.92 -12.15 4.47
C THR A 296 -5.86 -12.70 5.42
N ALA A 297 -4.96 -13.55 4.92
CA ALA A 297 -3.85 -14.10 5.70
C ALA A 297 -2.90 -13.00 6.23
N LEU A 298 -2.56 -12.01 5.38
CA LEU A 298 -1.80 -10.82 5.76
C LEU A 298 -2.46 -10.05 6.90
N THR A 299 -3.77 -9.90 6.84
CA THR A 299 -4.55 -9.20 7.88
C THR A 299 -4.48 -9.94 9.20
N VAL A 300 -4.68 -11.27 9.19
CA VAL A 300 -4.58 -12.13 10.37
C VAL A 300 -3.15 -12.08 10.94
N GLY A 301 -2.13 -12.16 10.08
CA GLY A 301 -0.73 -12.02 10.46
C GLY A 301 -0.44 -10.71 11.18
N GLY A 302 -0.94 -9.59 10.65
CA GLY A 302 -0.79 -8.27 11.28
C GLY A 302 -1.47 -8.16 12.66
N ILE A 303 -2.68 -8.72 12.80
CA ILE A 303 -3.40 -8.76 14.09
C ILE A 303 -2.61 -9.59 15.13
N ILE A 304 -2.18 -10.79 14.76
CA ILE A 304 -1.39 -11.68 15.63
C ILE A 304 -0.05 -11.03 15.96
N GLY A 305 0.58 -10.34 14.98
CA GLY A 305 1.80 -9.56 15.20
C GLY A 305 1.62 -8.46 16.26
N GLY A 306 0.51 -7.71 16.17
CA GLY A 306 0.16 -6.69 17.17
C GLY A 306 -0.03 -7.29 18.57
N MET A 307 -0.73 -8.42 18.69
CA MET A 307 -0.90 -9.14 19.96
C MET A 307 0.42 -9.66 20.51
N ALA A 308 1.29 -10.21 19.67
CA ALA A 308 2.61 -10.69 20.07
C ALA A 308 3.49 -9.55 20.59
N ALA A 309 3.53 -8.43 19.87
CA ALA A 309 4.29 -7.24 20.29
C ALA A 309 3.76 -6.64 21.59
N SER A 310 2.44 -6.57 21.79
CA SER A 310 1.83 -6.05 23.01
C SER A 310 2.14 -6.92 24.24
N ARG A 311 2.32 -8.24 24.04
CA ARG A 311 2.63 -9.18 25.12
C ARG A 311 4.12 -9.26 25.44
N TRP A 312 4.96 -9.30 24.43
CA TRP A 312 6.40 -9.58 24.57
C TRP A 312 7.28 -8.33 24.45
N GLY A 313 6.72 -7.22 23.97
CA GLY A 313 7.44 -6.01 23.61
C GLY A 313 8.13 -6.11 22.24
N LEU A 314 8.45 -4.96 21.67
CA LEU A 314 9.08 -4.88 20.34
C LEU A 314 10.41 -5.64 20.28
N LYS A 315 11.28 -5.46 21.27
CA LYS A 315 12.63 -6.07 21.28
C LYS A 315 12.59 -7.59 21.16
N LYS A 316 11.71 -8.27 21.91
CA LYS A 316 11.59 -9.73 21.87
C LYS A 316 10.88 -10.23 20.63
N SER A 317 9.94 -9.45 20.09
CA SER A 317 9.16 -9.81 18.90
C SER A 317 9.91 -9.56 17.60
N LEU A 318 10.93 -8.71 17.60
CA LEU A 318 11.63 -8.25 16.40
C LEU A 318 12.24 -9.39 15.58
N TRP A 319 12.94 -10.33 16.23
CA TRP A 319 13.57 -11.47 15.57
C TRP A 319 12.57 -12.49 15.00
N PRO A 320 11.58 -12.98 15.78
CA PRO A 320 10.53 -13.81 15.21
C PRO A 320 9.80 -13.13 14.04
N MET A 321 9.51 -11.84 14.15
CA MET A 321 8.84 -11.08 13.10
C MET A 321 9.70 -10.93 11.84
N ALA A 322 11.02 -10.70 11.99
CA ALA A 322 11.95 -10.67 10.87
C ALA A 322 12.04 -12.04 10.17
N ALA A 323 12.09 -13.13 10.95
CA ALA A 323 12.11 -14.49 10.41
C ALA A 323 10.81 -14.82 9.65
N PHE A 324 9.65 -14.46 10.20
CA PHE A 324 8.36 -14.68 9.53
C PHE A 324 8.15 -13.80 8.29
N LEU A 325 8.80 -12.65 8.20
CA LEU A 325 8.82 -11.84 6.98
C LEU A 325 9.69 -12.47 5.89
N ALA A 326 10.84 -13.03 6.26
CA ALA A 326 11.86 -13.45 5.32
C ALA A 326 11.71 -14.91 4.87
N LEU A 327 11.58 -15.85 5.82
CA LEU A 327 11.60 -17.28 5.49
C LEU A 327 10.46 -17.75 4.58
N PRO A 328 9.23 -17.27 4.70
CA PRO A 328 8.15 -17.70 3.82
C PRO A 328 8.33 -17.32 2.34
N CYS A 329 9.24 -16.39 2.01
CA CYS A 329 9.62 -16.12 0.61
C CYS A 329 10.12 -17.39 -0.10
N ALA A 330 10.61 -18.40 0.64
CA ALA A 330 10.96 -19.72 0.12
C ALA A 330 9.80 -20.45 -0.57
N ALA A 331 8.55 -20.09 -0.27
CA ALA A 331 7.37 -20.61 -0.97
C ALA A 331 7.45 -20.37 -2.48
N TYR A 332 7.95 -19.21 -2.89
CA TYR A 332 8.10 -18.89 -4.32
C TYR A 332 9.28 -19.62 -4.97
N VAL A 333 10.35 -19.88 -4.23
CA VAL A 333 11.43 -20.78 -4.69
C VAL A 333 10.84 -22.15 -4.97
N TYR A 334 10.08 -22.70 -4.02
CA TYR A 334 9.43 -24.00 -4.21
C TYR A 334 8.48 -23.99 -5.40
N MET A 335 7.59 -23.01 -5.53
CA MET A 335 6.63 -22.93 -6.63
C MET A 335 7.32 -22.78 -7.98
N SER A 336 8.39 -21.99 -8.08
CA SER A 336 9.13 -21.78 -9.34
C SER A 336 9.95 -23.01 -9.77
N MET A 337 10.39 -23.85 -8.82
CA MET A 337 11.11 -25.09 -9.12
C MET A 337 10.16 -26.26 -9.40
N SER A 338 9.07 -26.37 -8.66
CA SER A 338 8.13 -27.47 -8.78
C SER A 338 7.10 -27.28 -9.91
N MET A 339 6.88 -26.04 -10.35
CA MET A 339 5.87 -25.65 -11.33
C MET A 339 4.50 -26.25 -11.03
N THR A 340 4.13 -26.30 -9.74
CA THR A 340 2.88 -26.92 -9.30
C THR A 340 1.65 -26.18 -9.84
N HIS A 341 0.68 -26.92 -10.37
CA HIS A 341 -0.61 -26.39 -10.80
C HIS A 341 -1.74 -26.67 -9.79
N ASN A 342 -1.40 -27.25 -8.62
CA ASN A 342 -2.39 -27.50 -7.58
C ASN A 342 -2.76 -26.20 -6.87
N ILE A 343 -3.95 -25.69 -7.16
CA ILE A 343 -4.45 -24.41 -6.61
C ILE A 343 -4.50 -24.42 -5.08
N LEU A 344 -4.77 -25.55 -4.43
CA LEU A 344 -4.78 -25.65 -2.98
C LEU A 344 -3.36 -25.44 -2.40
N VAL A 345 -2.36 -26.09 -3.01
CA VAL A 345 -0.94 -25.93 -2.60
C VAL A 345 -0.49 -24.48 -2.79
N ILE A 346 -0.78 -23.90 -3.95
CA ILE A 346 -0.46 -22.49 -4.25
C ILE A 346 -1.14 -21.57 -3.22
N SER A 347 -2.42 -21.78 -2.92
CA SER A 347 -3.17 -20.97 -1.95
C SER A 347 -2.58 -21.04 -0.55
N ILE A 348 -2.18 -22.22 -0.09
CA ILE A 348 -1.56 -22.42 1.24
C ILE A 348 -0.20 -21.71 1.30
N LEU A 349 0.64 -21.88 0.27
CA LEU A 349 1.96 -21.26 0.21
C LEU A 349 1.88 -19.73 0.20
N ILE A 350 0.98 -19.17 -0.58
CA ILE A 350 0.72 -17.72 -0.60
C ILE A 350 0.15 -17.25 0.73
N ALA A 351 -0.78 -18.01 1.35
CA ALA A 351 -1.32 -17.65 2.65
C ALA A 351 -0.25 -17.63 3.74
N ILE A 352 0.68 -18.58 3.73
CA ILE A 352 1.81 -18.63 4.69
C ILE A 352 2.74 -17.41 4.48
N GLU A 353 3.07 -17.10 3.25
CA GLU A 353 3.93 -15.95 2.93
C GLU A 353 3.26 -14.64 3.32
N GLN A 354 2.01 -14.43 2.93
CA GLN A 354 1.27 -13.20 3.25
C GLN A 354 0.99 -13.05 4.75
N PHE A 355 0.74 -14.16 5.47
CA PHE A 355 0.67 -14.15 6.92
C PHE A 355 2.00 -13.71 7.53
N GLY A 356 3.12 -14.27 7.06
CA GLY A 356 4.46 -13.90 7.49
C GLY A 356 4.76 -12.43 7.24
N TYR A 357 4.38 -11.94 6.07
CA TYR A 357 4.47 -10.52 5.73
C TYR A 357 3.68 -9.66 6.73
N GLY A 358 2.40 -9.93 6.97
CA GLY A 358 1.59 -9.16 7.91
C GLY A 358 2.14 -9.17 9.33
N PHE A 359 2.61 -10.34 9.81
CA PHE A 359 3.23 -10.51 11.12
C PHE A 359 4.55 -9.73 11.23
N GLY A 360 5.41 -9.85 10.25
CA GLY A 360 6.73 -9.21 10.23
C GLY A 360 6.68 -7.69 10.01
N PHE A 361 5.72 -7.22 9.20
CA PHE A 361 5.48 -5.80 8.96
C PHE A 361 5.08 -5.05 10.24
N THR A 362 4.47 -5.74 11.20
CA THR A 362 4.13 -5.16 12.51
C THR A 362 5.37 -4.64 13.24
N ALA A 363 6.49 -5.39 13.22
CA ALA A 363 7.75 -4.95 13.84
C ALA A 363 8.29 -3.67 13.16
N TYR A 364 8.19 -3.61 11.85
CA TYR A 364 8.60 -2.46 11.06
C TYR A 364 7.82 -1.19 11.45
N MET A 365 6.49 -1.28 11.51
CA MET A 365 5.63 -0.17 11.91
C MET A 365 5.91 0.28 13.36
N LEU A 366 6.04 -0.65 14.28
CA LEU A 366 6.32 -0.35 15.69
C LEU A 366 7.70 0.30 15.86
N TYR A 367 8.71 -0.16 15.10
CA TYR A 367 10.02 0.47 15.15
C TYR A 367 9.99 1.91 14.61
N MET A 368 9.27 2.17 13.52
CA MET A 368 9.11 3.54 13.02
C MET A 368 8.43 4.45 14.05
N MET A 369 7.42 3.95 14.77
CA MET A 369 6.78 4.69 15.86
C MET A 369 7.75 4.95 17.01
N TYR A 370 8.53 3.94 17.42
CA TYR A 370 9.56 4.05 18.44
C TYR A 370 10.61 5.10 18.07
N PHE A 371 11.16 5.03 16.85
CA PHE A 371 12.17 5.96 16.39
C PHE A 371 11.64 7.39 16.23
N SER A 372 10.35 7.54 16.00
CA SER A 372 9.69 8.85 15.83
C SER A 372 9.46 9.58 17.15
N GLU A 373 9.61 8.95 18.32
CA GLU A 373 9.32 9.58 19.62
C GLU A 373 10.16 10.84 19.85
N GLY A 374 9.55 11.86 20.50
CA GLY A 374 10.15 13.15 20.81
C GLY A 374 9.23 14.31 20.45
N GLU A 375 9.78 15.53 20.48
CA GLU A 375 9.04 16.78 20.27
C GLU A 375 8.29 16.84 18.93
N TYR A 376 8.91 16.35 17.86
CA TYR A 376 8.34 16.35 16.50
C TYR A 376 7.81 14.96 16.08
N LYS A 377 7.21 14.20 17.00
CA LYS A 377 6.80 12.79 16.79
C LYS A 377 6.03 12.56 15.48
N THR A 378 5.03 13.38 15.19
CA THR A 378 4.20 13.27 13.97
C THR A 378 5.00 13.50 12.69
N SER A 379 5.82 14.58 12.68
CA SER A 379 6.67 14.89 11.53
C SER A 379 7.76 13.83 11.31
N HIS A 380 8.38 13.34 12.39
CA HIS A 380 9.36 12.26 12.31
C HIS A 380 8.73 10.96 11.79
N TYR A 381 7.52 10.63 12.23
CA TYR A 381 6.80 9.47 11.72
C TYR A 381 6.46 9.61 10.22
N ALA A 382 6.06 10.80 9.78
CA ALA A 382 5.84 11.08 8.37
C ALA A 382 7.12 10.89 7.53
N ILE A 383 8.29 11.30 8.05
CA ILE A 383 9.59 11.04 7.40
C ILE A 383 9.86 9.53 7.34
N CYS A 384 9.64 8.80 8.43
CA CYS A 384 9.78 7.33 8.43
C CYS A 384 8.90 6.66 7.37
N THR A 385 7.64 7.10 7.21
CA THR A 385 6.74 6.55 6.18
C THR A 385 7.17 6.90 4.76
N ALA A 386 7.84 8.03 4.55
CA ALA A 386 8.46 8.35 3.26
C ALA A 386 9.63 7.39 2.95
N PHE A 387 10.48 7.07 3.93
CA PHE A 387 11.52 6.03 3.77
C PHE A 387 10.91 4.64 3.56
N MET A 388 9.77 4.34 4.17
CA MET A 388 9.01 3.11 3.90
C MET A 388 8.58 3.03 2.43
N ALA A 389 8.02 4.10 1.86
CA ALA A 389 7.64 4.13 0.45
C ALA A 389 8.88 4.00 -0.46
N LEU A 390 9.98 4.65 -0.10
CA LEU A 390 11.25 4.59 -0.83
C LEU A 390 11.84 3.16 -0.82
N SER A 391 11.73 2.44 0.30
CA SER A 391 12.18 1.04 0.42
C SER A 391 11.43 0.07 -0.48
N MET A 392 10.21 0.40 -0.88
CA MET A 392 9.45 -0.36 -1.86
C MET A 392 9.75 0.09 -3.30
N MET A 393 9.86 1.40 -3.50
CA MET A 393 10.05 2.00 -4.81
C MET A 393 11.37 1.61 -5.45
N ILE A 394 12.50 1.75 -4.73
CA ILE A 394 13.84 1.54 -5.29
C ILE A 394 14.05 0.08 -5.70
N PRO A 395 13.94 -0.93 -4.79
CA PRO A 395 14.14 -2.32 -5.20
C PRO A 395 13.10 -2.77 -6.23
N GLY A 396 11.85 -2.32 -6.08
CA GLY A 396 10.77 -2.63 -7.00
C GLY A 396 11.05 -2.18 -8.43
N ALA A 397 11.71 -1.04 -8.62
CA ALA A 397 12.05 -0.51 -9.95
C ALA A 397 13.03 -1.42 -10.71
N PHE A 398 13.89 -2.14 -10.00
CA PHE A 398 14.88 -3.03 -10.61
C PHE A 398 14.42 -4.50 -10.66
N ALA A 399 13.34 -4.85 -9.93
CA ALA A 399 12.90 -6.24 -9.78
C ALA A 399 12.61 -6.93 -11.11
N GLY A 400 11.96 -6.22 -12.05
CA GLY A 400 11.61 -6.77 -13.35
C GLY A 400 12.84 -7.03 -14.21
N TYR A 401 13.76 -6.08 -14.31
CA TYR A 401 15.02 -6.27 -15.06
C TYR A 401 15.86 -7.40 -14.46
N LEU A 402 15.92 -7.48 -13.12
CA LEU A 402 16.61 -8.56 -12.45
C LEU A 402 15.98 -9.93 -12.79
N GLN A 403 14.65 -10.00 -12.83
CA GLN A 403 13.93 -11.21 -13.20
C GLN A 403 14.13 -11.57 -14.67
N GLU A 404 14.10 -10.60 -15.60
CA GLU A 404 14.36 -10.83 -17.04
C GLU A 404 15.77 -11.37 -17.30
N MET A 405 16.77 -10.89 -16.54
CA MET A 405 18.15 -11.34 -16.66
C MET A 405 18.38 -12.74 -16.08
N THR A 406 17.67 -13.11 -15.04
CA THR A 406 17.99 -14.31 -14.24
C THR A 406 16.95 -15.42 -14.35
N GLY A 407 15.74 -15.12 -14.84
CA GLY A 407 14.58 -15.99 -14.78
C GLY A 407 13.96 -16.09 -13.37
N TYR A 408 12.73 -16.63 -13.28
CA TYR A 408 12.00 -16.64 -12.00
C TYR A 408 12.69 -17.47 -10.91
N VAL A 409 13.24 -18.64 -11.23
CA VAL A 409 13.89 -19.51 -10.23
C VAL A 409 15.05 -18.79 -9.56
N ASN A 410 15.99 -18.25 -10.36
CA ASN A 410 17.14 -17.54 -9.79
C ASN A 410 16.73 -16.23 -9.12
N PHE A 411 15.73 -15.53 -9.66
CA PHE A 411 15.17 -14.33 -9.04
C PHE A 411 14.68 -14.62 -7.62
N PHE A 412 13.91 -15.67 -7.39
CA PHE A 412 13.43 -16.01 -6.05
C PHE A 412 14.55 -16.49 -5.13
N TRP A 413 15.61 -17.14 -5.65
CA TRP A 413 16.82 -17.41 -4.87
C TRP A 413 17.54 -16.11 -4.45
N ILE A 414 17.62 -15.11 -5.34
CA ILE A 414 18.16 -13.78 -5.00
C ILE A 414 17.32 -13.12 -3.90
N VAL A 415 15.98 -13.21 -3.97
CA VAL A 415 15.09 -12.73 -2.89
C VAL A 415 15.45 -13.42 -1.56
N MET A 416 15.70 -14.73 -1.55
CA MET A 416 16.14 -15.45 -0.35
C MET A 416 17.49 -14.95 0.17
N VAL A 417 18.44 -14.67 -0.72
CA VAL A 417 19.74 -14.08 -0.32
C VAL A 417 19.53 -12.69 0.29
N CYS A 418 18.63 -11.89 -0.24
CA CYS A 418 18.28 -10.57 0.31
C CYS A 418 17.68 -10.66 1.74
N CYS A 419 17.17 -11.82 2.18
CA CYS A 419 16.74 -12.03 3.56
C CYS A 419 17.88 -11.89 4.58
N ILE A 420 19.14 -12.08 4.15
CA ILE A 420 20.34 -11.80 4.96
C ILE A 420 20.42 -10.32 5.33
N ALA A 421 20.01 -9.43 4.42
CA ALA A 421 19.96 -7.99 4.71
C ALA A 421 18.92 -7.68 5.80
N THR A 422 17.73 -8.31 5.76
CA THR A 422 16.70 -8.20 6.82
C THR A 422 17.26 -8.60 8.18
N ALA A 423 17.97 -9.74 8.26
CA ALA A 423 18.61 -10.19 9.49
C ALA A 423 19.72 -9.22 9.93
N GLY A 424 20.58 -8.80 9.00
CA GLY A 424 21.69 -7.89 9.27
C GLY A 424 21.24 -6.55 9.86
N VAL A 425 20.25 -5.90 9.26
CA VAL A 425 19.75 -4.62 9.78
C VAL A 425 18.98 -4.78 11.09
N THR A 426 18.36 -5.94 11.31
CA THR A 426 17.70 -6.28 12.59
C THR A 426 18.71 -6.35 13.73
N CYS A 427 19.93 -6.90 13.49
CA CYS A 427 21.02 -6.93 14.46
C CYS A 427 21.49 -5.52 14.90
N LEU A 428 21.41 -4.52 14.01
CA LEU A 428 21.90 -3.17 14.29
C LEU A 428 21.01 -2.39 15.26
N LEU A 429 19.76 -2.85 15.48
CA LEU A 429 18.77 -2.10 16.24
C LEU A 429 18.97 -2.22 17.75
N LYS A 430 18.98 -1.06 18.39
CA LYS A 430 18.89 -0.94 19.85
C LYS A 430 17.48 -0.48 20.21
N VAL A 431 16.69 -1.37 20.79
CA VAL A 431 15.30 -1.13 21.19
C VAL A 431 15.15 -1.32 22.69
N ASP A 432 14.41 -0.42 23.35
CA ASP A 432 14.05 -0.55 24.75
C ASP A 432 13.27 -1.85 24.98
N PRO A 433 13.67 -2.71 25.94
CA PRO A 433 12.98 -3.96 26.25
C PRO A 433 11.52 -3.83 26.65
N GLU A 434 11.14 -2.68 27.21
CA GLU A 434 9.77 -2.45 27.71
C GLU A 434 8.86 -1.79 26.64
N TYR A 435 9.45 -1.26 25.55
CA TYR A 435 8.66 -0.61 24.52
C TYR A 435 7.68 -1.59 23.85
N GLY A 436 6.44 -1.16 23.74
CA GLY A 436 5.34 -1.91 23.11
C GLY A 436 4.63 -2.90 24.04
N LYS A 437 5.11 -3.13 25.27
CA LYS A 437 4.40 -3.97 26.24
C LYS A 437 3.20 -3.22 26.82
N VAL A 438 2.08 -3.94 26.96
CA VAL A 438 0.95 -3.45 27.76
C VAL A 438 1.31 -3.58 29.23
N VAL A 439 1.43 -2.45 29.92
CA VAL A 439 1.57 -2.43 31.38
C VAL A 439 0.24 -2.91 31.96
N LYS A 440 0.23 -4.11 32.54
CA LYS A 440 -0.93 -4.55 33.34
C LYS A 440 -1.05 -3.60 34.52
N LYS A 441 -2.10 -2.78 34.51
CA LYS A 441 -2.53 -2.03 35.70
C LYS A 441 -3.13 -2.96 36.73
#